data_4cbf86d4c48e80c8982372daf19e8e73
#
_entry.id   4cbf86d4c48e80c8982372daf19e8e73
#
_cell.length_a   1.000
_cell.length_b   1.000
_cell.length_c   1.000
_cell.angle_alpha   90.00
_cell.angle_beta   90.00
_cell.angle_gamma   90.00
#
_symmetry.space_group_name_H-M   'P 1'
#
loop_
_entity.id
_entity.type
_entity.pdbx_description
1 polymer ?
#
loop_
_entity_poly.entity_id
_entity_poly.type
_entity_poly.pdbx_seq_one_letter_code
_entity_poly.pdbx_strand_id
1 'polypeptide(L)'
;MILVSYKNISSNELKKLIKNNENILLIDVRSEEEFEEVNIETSINIPLQDLLYNIDELQDHNDKDIVIYCRSGHRSITACNLLAMEGFNKFYNLERGIIDYLK
;
A
#
# COMPACT_ATOMS: atom_id res chain seq x y z
N MET A 1 7.45 21.90 7.95
CA MET A 1 8.19 20.87 7.24
C MET A 1 7.44 19.55 7.32
N ILE A 2 7.22 18.91 6.18
CA ILE A 2 6.56 17.62 6.15
C ILE A 2 7.64 16.55 6.22
N LEU A 3 7.56 15.70 7.24
CA LEU A 3 8.44 14.55 7.36
C LEU A 3 7.80 13.37 6.64
N VAL A 4 8.51 12.83 5.68
CA VAL A 4 8.07 11.63 4.97
C VAL A 4 8.32 10.43 5.88
N SER A 5 7.26 9.73 6.25
CA SER A 5 7.33 8.60 7.18
C SER A 5 7.35 7.24 6.49
N TYR A 6 7.21 7.21 5.18
CA TYR A 6 7.18 5.97 4.43
C TYR A 6 8.41 5.83 3.54
N LYS A 7 8.66 4.61 3.10
CA LYS A 7 9.75 4.30 2.19
C LYS A 7 9.19 3.71 0.91
N ASN A 8 9.89 3.95 -0.19
CA ASN A 8 9.58 3.28 -1.45
C ASN A 8 10.25 1.92 -1.48
N ILE A 9 9.54 0.93 -2.01
CA ILE A 9 10.13 -0.38 -2.28
C ILE A 9 9.91 -0.77 -3.73
N SER A 10 10.81 -1.60 -4.23
CA SER A 10 10.72 -2.11 -5.58
C SER A 10 9.81 -3.34 -5.63
N SER A 11 9.44 -3.73 -6.86
CA SER A 11 8.68 -4.96 -7.07
C SER A 11 9.43 -6.19 -6.56
N ASN A 12 10.73 -6.24 -6.78
CA ASN A 12 11.54 -7.38 -6.31
C ASN A 12 11.59 -7.44 -4.79
N GLU A 13 11.71 -6.29 -4.14
CA GLU A 13 11.69 -6.23 -2.67
C GLU A 13 10.34 -6.70 -2.12
N LEU A 14 9.25 -6.26 -2.74
CA LEU A 14 7.91 -6.71 -2.32
C LEU A 14 7.75 -8.21 -2.49
N LYS A 15 8.20 -8.77 -3.62
CA LYS A 15 8.13 -10.21 -3.86
C LYS A 15 8.88 -10.99 -2.78
N LYS A 16 10.03 -10.49 -2.35
CA LYS A 16 10.79 -11.11 -1.26
C LYS A 16 10.04 -11.01 0.07
N LEU A 17 9.45 -9.86 0.37
CA LEU A 17 8.68 -9.69 1.59
C LEU A 17 7.49 -10.64 1.64
N ILE A 18 6.75 -10.78 0.54
CA ILE A 18 5.61 -11.69 0.47
C ILE A 18 6.09 -13.13 0.69
N LYS A 19 7.20 -13.50 0.09
CA LYS A 19 7.73 -14.85 0.21
C LYS A 19 8.21 -15.18 1.62
N ASN A 20 8.85 -14.23 2.28
CA ASN A 20 9.57 -14.48 3.53
C ASN A 20 8.90 -13.92 4.79
N ASN A 21 7.93 -13.05 4.63
CA ASN A 21 7.29 -12.36 5.75
C ASN A 21 5.79 -12.52 5.69
N GLU A 22 5.23 -13.23 6.64
CA GLU A 22 3.80 -13.47 6.71
C GLU A 22 3.04 -12.29 7.32
N ASN A 23 3.73 -11.30 7.87
CA ASN A 23 3.12 -10.21 8.62
C ASN A 23 3.02 -8.94 7.78
N ILE A 24 2.50 -9.06 6.57
CA ILE A 24 2.32 -7.94 5.65
C ILE A 24 0.84 -7.68 5.42
N LEU A 25 0.46 -6.41 5.43
CA LEU A 25 -0.84 -5.96 4.97
C LEU A 25 -0.64 -5.21 3.65
N LEU A 26 -1.12 -5.77 2.57
CA LEU A 26 -0.94 -5.21 1.23
C LEU A 26 -2.25 -4.56 0.78
N ILE A 27 -2.21 -3.26 0.51
CA ILE A 27 -3.40 -2.46 0.21
C ILE A 27 -3.32 -1.89 -1.21
N ASP A 28 -4.33 -2.22 -2.00
CA ASP A 28 -4.54 -1.67 -3.34
C ASP A 28 -5.48 -0.47 -3.22
N VAL A 29 -4.99 0.72 -3.58
CA VAL A 29 -5.80 1.94 -3.49
C VAL A 29 -6.40 2.36 -4.81
N ARG A 30 -6.40 1.46 -5.80
CA ARG A 30 -7.07 1.68 -7.08
C ARG A 30 -8.57 1.50 -6.92
N SER A 31 -9.31 1.74 -8.00
CA SER A 31 -10.75 1.50 -7.99
C SER A 31 -11.05 0.01 -7.80
N GLU A 32 -12.26 -0.27 -7.37
CA GLU A 32 -12.74 -1.63 -7.23
C GLU A 32 -12.72 -2.38 -8.56
N GLU A 33 -13.07 -1.70 -9.64
CA GLU A 33 -13.05 -2.30 -10.98
C GLU A 33 -11.64 -2.70 -11.40
N GLU A 34 -10.65 -1.86 -11.14
CA GLU A 34 -9.26 -2.18 -11.44
C GLU A 34 -8.79 -3.39 -10.62
N PHE A 35 -9.16 -3.42 -9.35
CA PHE A 35 -8.80 -4.51 -8.45
C PHE A 35 -9.38 -5.85 -8.91
N GLU A 36 -10.64 -5.85 -9.32
CA GLU A 36 -11.29 -7.06 -9.78
C GLU A 36 -10.69 -7.60 -11.07
N GLU A 37 -10.21 -6.70 -11.93
CA GLU A 37 -9.59 -7.10 -13.19
C GLU A 37 -8.26 -7.80 -12.97
N VAL A 38 -7.40 -7.23 -12.16
CA VAL A 38 -6.11 -7.83 -11.78
C VAL A 38 -5.63 -7.19 -10.48
N ASN A 39 -5.04 -7.99 -9.61
CA ASN A 39 -4.49 -7.49 -8.35
C ASN A 39 -3.28 -8.33 -7.95
N ILE A 40 -2.54 -7.82 -6.97
CA ILE A 40 -1.46 -8.58 -6.36
C ILE A 40 -2.08 -9.54 -5.36
N GLU A 41 -1.71 -10.79 -5.41
CA GLU A 41 -2.25 -11.81 -4.51
C GLU A 41 -2.11 -11.39 -3.04
N THR A 42 -3.08 -11.75 -2.24
CA THR A 42 -3.21 -11.40 -0.83
C THR A 42 -3.52 -9.94 -0.54
N SER A 43 -3.60 -9.08 -1.56
CA SER A 43 -3.93 -7.67 -1.31
C SER A 43 -5.43 -7.50 -1.02
N ILE A 44 -5.72 -6.43 -0.28
CA ILE A 44 -7.10 -5.98 -0.07
C ILE A 44 -7.27 -4.66 -0.81
N ASN A 45 -8.49 -4.38 -1.21
CA ASN A 45 -8.79 -3.15 -1.93
C ASN A 45 -9.44 -2.12 -1.01
N ILE A 46 -8.79 -1.00 -0.86
CA ILE A 46 -9.35 0.18 -0.19
C ILE A 46 -9.10 1.34 -1.14
N PRO A 47 -10.06 1.67 -2.03
CA PRO A 47 -9.86 2.79 -2.94
C PRO A 47 -9.44 4.06 -2.23
N LEU A 48 -8.61 4.86 -2.87
CA LEU A 48 -8.03 6.05 -2.26
C LEU A 48 -9.05 6.95 -1.57
N GLN A 49 -10.21 7.15 -2.21
CA GLN A 49 -11.26 8.01 -1.64
C GLN A 49 -11.87 7.44 -0.37
N ASP A 50 -11.71 6.14 -0.11
CA ASP A 50 -12.26 5.49 1.07
C ASP A 50 -11.25 5.30 2.19
N LEU A 51 -9.99 5.66 1.94
CA LEU A 51 -8.89 5.34 2.86
C LEU A 51 -9.11 5.92 4.26
N LEU A 52 -9.53 7.18 4.34
CA LEU A 52 -9.73 7.84 5.63
C LEU A 52 -10.86 7.24 6.46
N TYR A 53 -11.84 6.61 5.80
CA TYR A 53 -12.92 5.92 6.50
C TYR A 53 -12.47 4.60 7.14
N ASN A 54 -11.28 4.13 6.77
CA ASN A 54 -10.76 2.85 7.23
C ASN A 54 -9.57 3.01 8.20
N ILE A 55 -9.31 4.22 8.66
CA ILE A 55 -8.15 4.49 9.52
C ILE A 55 -8.17 3.65 10.80
N ASP A 56 -9.31 3.59 11.48
CA ASP A 56 -9.41 2.84 12.73
C ASP A 56 -9.10 1.35 12.51
N GLU A 57 -9.64 0.78 11.45
CA GLU A 57 -9.38 -0.61 11.11
C GLU A 57 -7.91 -0.83 10.76
N LEU A 58 -7.31 0.10 10.03
CA LEU A 58 -5.89 0.00 9.67
C LEU A 58 -4.99 0.11 10.89
N GLN A 59 -5.38 0.88 11.90
CA GLN A 59 -4.61 0.99 13.13
C GLN A 59 -4.54 -0.33 13.89
N ASP A 60 -5.54 -1.17 13.74
CA ASP A 60 -5.53 -2.50 14.34
C ASP A 60 -4.45 -3.40 13.72
N HIS A 61 -3.93 -3.04 12.57
CA HIS A 61 -2.86 -3.76 11.88
C HIS A 61 -1.51 -3.05 12.01
N ASN A 62 -1.36 -2.18 13.00
CA ASN A 62 -0.16 -1.38 13.17
C ASN A 62 1.09 -2.21 13.51
N ASP A 63 0.92 -3.46 13.88
CA ASP A 63 2.03 -4.40 14.09
C ASP A 63 2.55 -5.03 12.79
N LYS A 64 1.87 -4.79 11.68
CA LYS A 64 2.23 -5.35 10.38
C LYS A 64 3.01 -4.35 9.53
N ASP A 65 3.76 -4.86 8.57
CA ASP A 65 4.33 -4.02 7.54
C ASP A 65 3.22 -3.73 6.51
N ILE A 66 2.85 -2.48 6.39
CA ILE A 66 1.80 -2.05 5.46
C ILE A 66 2.44 -1.63 4.15
N VAL A 67 2.02 -2.25 3.05
CA VAL A 67 2.50 -1.88 1.72
C VAL A 67 1.31 -1.39 0.91
N ILE A 68 1.46 -0.23 0.30
CA ILE A 68 0.41 0.41 -0.47
C ILE A 68 0.82 0.48 -1.93
N TYR A 69 -0.11 0.15 -2.83
CA TYR A 69 0.19 0.23 -4.25
C TYR A 69 -1.02 0.74 -5.03
N CYS A 70 -0.71 1.25 -6.22
CA CYS A 70 -1.70 1.60 -7.21
C CYS A 70 -1.20 1.10 -8.57
N ARG A 71 -1.65 1.69 -9.66
CA ARG A 71 -1.25 1.26 -10.98
C ARG A 71 0.24 1.52 -11.25
N SER A 72 0.69 2.76 -11.04
CA SER A 72 2.02 3.21 -11.44
C SER A 72 2.76 3.99 -10.35
N GLY A 73 2.21 4.10 -9.15
CA GLY A 73 2.85 4.75 -8.03
C GLY A 73 2.34 6.14 -7.66
N HIS A 74 1.45 6.75 -8.45
CA HIS A 74 1.00 8.12 -8.19
C HIS A 74 -0.10 8.22 -7.12
N ARG A 75 -1.18 7.45 -7.27
CA ARG A 75 -2.27 7.45 -6.27
C ARG A 75 -1.79 6.93 -4.93
N SER A 76 -0.87 5.96 -4.96
CA SER A 76 -0.33 5.39 -3.72
C SER A 76 0.52 6.39 -2.94
N ILE A 77 1.20 7.32 -3.61
CA ILE A 77 1.92 8.40 -2.92
C ILE A 77 0.95 9.25 -2.12
N THR A 78 -0.19 9.61 -2.71
CA THR A 78 -1.22 10.37 -2.00
C THR A 78 -1.73 9.58 -0.79
N ALA A 79 -1.98 8.28 -0.97
CA ALA A 79 -2.41 7.42 0.13
C ALA A 79 -1.38 7.40 1.25
N CYS A 80 -0.11 7.26 0.90
CA CYS A 80 0.97 7.25 1.89
C CYS A 80 1.03 8.57 2.66
N ASN A 81 0.86 9.69 1.98
CA ASN A 81 0.86 10.99 2.65
C ASN A 81 -0.32 11.12 3.63
N LEU A 82 -1.50 10.62 3.24
CA LEU A 82 -2.66 10.61 4.12
C LEU A 82 -2.41 9.78 5.37
N LEU A 83 -1.83 8.60 5.22
CA LEU A 83 -1.53 7.74 6.36
C LEU A 83 -0.47 8.37 7.26
N ALA A 84 0.54 9.01 6.69
CA ALA A 84 1.55 9.70 7.48
C ALA A 84 0.93 10.80 8.34
N MET A 85 -0.02 11.55 7.78
CA MET A 85 -0.75 12.59 8.50
C MET A 85 -1.58 12.04 9.65
N GLU A 86 -2.02 10.78 9.54
CA GLU A 86 -2.79 10.09 10.58
C GLU A 86 -1.90 9.36 11.59
N GLY A 87 -0.60 9.56 11.51
CA GLY A 87 0.33 9.03 12.51
C GLY A 87 0.94 7.67 12.20
N PHE A 88 0.64 7.10 11.05
CA PHE A 88 1.27 5.84 10.65
C PHE A 88 2.75 6.08 10.35
N ASN A 89 3.62 5.17 10.77
CA ASN A 89 5.05 5.34 10.60
C ASN A 89 5.79 4.10 10.11
N LYS A 90 5.05 3.01 9.81
CA LYS A 90 5.66 1.75 9.42
C LYS A 90 4.97 1.21 8.17
N PHE A 91 5.23 1.88 7.05
CA PHE A 91 4.58 1.50 5.80
C PHE A 91 5.43 1.88 4.59
N TYR A 92 5.09 1.28 3.46
CA TYR A 92 5.87 1.39 2.23
C TYR A 92 4.98 1.68 1.04
N ASN A 93 5.55 2.38 0.06
CA ASN A 93 4.93 2.59 -1.23
C ASN A 93 5.60 1.70 -2.27
N LEU A 94 4.82 0.92 -3.02
CA LEU A 94 5.33 0.18 -4.17
C LEU A 94 5.60 1.19 -5.28
N GLU A 95 6.85 1.55 -5.44
CA GLU A 95 7.27 2.74 -6.21
C GLU A 95 6.74 2.76 -7.64
N ARG A 96 6.75 1.63 -8.32
CA ARG A 96 6.33 1.53 -9.73
C ARG A 96 4.97 0.87 -9.93
N GLY A 97 4.28 0.56 -8.84
CA GLY A 97 2.94 0.02 -8.88
C GLY A 97 2.83 -1.39 -9.44
N ILE A 98 1.56 -1.80 -9.64
CA ILE A 98 1.27 -3.16 -10.09
C ILE A 98 1.75 -3.41 -11.52
N ILE A 99 1.79 -2.38 -12.37
CA ILE A 99 2.27 -2.52 -13.74
C ILE A 99 3.68 -3.13 -13.75
N ASP A 100 4.56 -2.59 -12.92
CA ASP A 100 5.93 -3.09 -12.83
C ASP A 100 5.99 -4.46 -12.16
N TYR A 101 5.17 -4.65 -11.14
CA TYR A 101 5.13 -5.91 -10.39
C TYR A 101 4.77 -7.11 -11.29
N LEU A 102 3.88 -6.90 -12.25
CA LEU A 102 3.41 -7.96 -13.15
C LEU A 102 4.36 -8.29 -14.31
N LYS A 103 5.40 -7.53 -14.49
CA LYS A 103 6.37 -7.79 -15.57
C LYS A 103 7.17 -9.06 -15.35
#